data_fdbb9cd9832c6338d85f710614e3e6f9
#
_entry.id   fdbb9cd9832c6338d85f710614e3e6f9
#
_cell.length_a   1.000
_cell.length_b   1.000
_cell.length_c   1.000
_cell.angle_alpha   90.00
_cell.angle_beta   90.00
_cell.angle_gamma   90.00
#
_symmetry.space_group_name_H-M   'P 1'
#
loop_
_entity.id
_entity.type
_entity.pdbx_description
1 polymer ?
#
loop_
_entity_poly.entity_id
_entity_poly.type
_entity_poly.pdbx_seq_one_letter_code
_entity_poly.pdbx_strand_id
1 'polypeptide(L)'
;KSAHSASSSPSKPFIISFRDQTVTVLGTSFNIRAFDQESYAEVAVATGKVAYAVKSGSKVVLTANNKATLKKGSSQFEQTRVNELADFGWLNRVLYFESNSFEEIRLELEKWYGIEVQIDGNTPSGTYSGKFENASLDEVLTGLSFIYRFDFTIDDTNVLITIKPKQ
;
A
#
# COMPACT_ATOMS: atom_id res chain seq x y z
N LYS A 1 -15.12 30.31 -43.40
CA LYS A 1 -15.08 29.86 -41.98
C LYS A 1 -15.06 28.34 -41.99
N SER A 2 -13.87 27.75 -41.87
CA SER A 2 -13.67 26.31 -41.80
C SER A 2 -13.70 25.92 -40.32
N ALA A 3 -14.73 25.19 -39.93
CA ALA A 3 -14.76 24.53 -38.62
C ALA A 3 -13.93 23.26 -38.73
N HIS A 4 -12.77 23.24 -38.05
CA HIS A 4 -12.00 22.02 -37.84
C HIS A 4 -12.63 21.26 -36.67
N SER A 5 -13.36 20.23 -36.99
CA SER A 5 -13.76 19.20 -36.04
C SER A 5 -12.51 18.42 -35.64
N ALA A 6 -12.04 18.60 -34.41
CA ALA A 6 -11.03 17.75 -33.82
C ALA A 6 -11.67 16.38 -33.54
N SER A 7 -11.41 15.39 -34.40
CA SER A 7 -11.72 14.00 -34.12
C SER A 7 -10.79 13.54 -33.01
N SER A 8 -11.28 13.48 -31.77
CA SER A 8 -10.59 12.80 -30.69
C SER A 8 -10.54 11.31 -31.04
N SER A 9 -9.38 10.81 -31.44
CA SER A 9 -9.15 9.36 -31.51
C SER A 9 -9.49 8.76 -30.16
N PRO A 10 -10.25 7.65 -30.10
CA PRO A 10 -10.54 7.00 -28.83
C PRO A 10 -9.22 6.57 -28.21
N SER A 11 -8.88 7.12 -27.04
CA SER A 11 -7.70 6.72 -26.30
C SER A 11 -7.80 5.22 -26.00
N LYS A 12 -6.75 4.46 -26.38
CA LYS A 12 -6.73 3.02 -26.12
C LYS A 12 -6.76 2.78 -24.60
N PRO A 13 -7.56 1.83 -24.10
CA PRO A 13 -7.53 1.49 -22.69
C PRO A 13 -6.17 0.91 -22.31
N PHE A 14 -5.65 1.33 -21.16
CA PHE A 14 -4.47 0.75 -20.56
C PHE A 14 -4.92 -0.38 -19.62
N ILE A 15 -4.36 -1.58 -19.81
CA ILE A 15 -4.77 -2.79 -19.09
C ILE A 15 -3.57 -3.33 -18.32
N ILE A 16 -3.75 -3.53 -17.01
CA ILE A 16 -2.78 -4.15 -16.12
C ILE A 16 -3.34 -5.47 -15.66
N SER A 17 -2.58 -6.55 -15.81
CA SER A 17 -2.93 -7.88 -15.32
C SER A 17 -1.93 -8.34 -14.27
N PHE A 18 -2.44 -8.83 -13.13
CA PHE A 18 -1.65 -9.40 -12.04
C PHE A 18 -2.45 -10.52 -11.37
N ARG A 19 -1.79 -11.62 -11.02
CA ARG A 19 -2.45 -12.82 -10.51
C ARG A 19 -3.60 -13.27 -11.47
N ASP A 20 -4.82 -13.37 -10.96
CA ASP A 20 -6.07 -13.64 -11.70
C ASP A 20 -6.93 -12.38 -11.90
N GLN A 21 -6.34 -11.21 -11.77
CA GLN A 21 -7.00 -9.92 -11.70
C GLN A 21 -6.59 -9.02 -12.87
N THR A 22 -7.49 -8.12 -13.25
CA THR A 22 -7.27 -7.18 -14.35
C THR A 22 -7.82 -5.80 -13.98
N VAL A 23 -7.00 -4.79 -14.19
CA VAL A 23 -7.36 -3.37 -14.02
C VAL A 23 -7.32 -2.71 -15.39
N THR A 24 -8.42 -2.09 -15.78
CA THR A 24 -8.56 -1.37 -17.04
C THR A 24 -8.86 0.10 -16.80
N VAL A 25 -8.07 1.00 -17.39
CA VAL A 25 -8.17 2.44 -17.17
C VAL A 25 -8.14 3.22 -18.47
N LEU A 26 -8.69 4.44 -18.41
CA LEU A 26 -8.71 5.40 -19.51
C LEU A 26 -8.45 6.81 -18.96
N GLY A 27 -7.18 7.24 -18.95
CA GLY A 27 -6.80 8.58 -18.47
C GLY A 27 -7.07 8.77 -16.97
N THR A 28 -6.54 7.89 -16.13
CA THR A 28 -6.85 7.76 -14.70
C THR A 28 -5.57 7.83 -13.87
N SER A 29 -5.61 8.50 -12.71
CA SER A 29 -4.59 8.39 -11.67
C SER A 29 -5.08 7.40 -10.61
N PHE A 30 -4.30 6.36 -10.38
CA PHE A 30 -4.67 5.27 -9.48
C PHE A 30 -3.42 4.61 -8.89
N ASN A 31 -3.61 3.86 -7.80
CA ASN A 31 -2.61 3.00 -7.18
C ASN A 31 -3.09 1.55 -7.18
N ILE A 32 -2.18 0.62 -7.40
CA ILE A 32 -2.40 -0.82 -7.21
C ILE A 32 -1.42 -1.29 -6.13
N ARG A 33 -1.95 -1.90 -5.08
CA ARG A 33 -1.18 -2.62 -4.06
C ARG A 33 -1.48 -4.11 -4.19
N ALA A 34 -0.49 -4.91 -4.61
CA ALA A 34 -0.64 -6.35 -4.86
C ALA A 34 0.68 -7.08 -4.64
N PHE A 35 1.16 -7.11 -3.40
CA PHE A 35 2.39 -7.82 -3.02
C PHE A 35 2.12 -9.31 -2.78
N ASP A 36 3.06 -10.17 -3.15
CA ASP A 36 2.86 -11.63 -3.06
C ASP A 36 2.69 -12.14 -1.62
N GLN A 37 3.30 -11.47 -0.66
CA GLN A 37 3.20 -11.74 0.77
C GLN A 37 1.86 -11.33 1.38
N GLU A 38 1.10 -10.46 0.71
CA GLU A 38 -0.20 -10.02 1.18
C GLU A 38 -1.33 -10.96 0.78
N SER A 39 -2.27 -11.15 1.72
CA SER A 39 -3.48 -11.94 1.50
C SER A 39 -4.57 -11.22 0.71
N TYR A 40 -4.31 -10.00 0.24
CA TYR A 40 -5.23 -9.18 -0.51
C TYR A 40 -4.53 -8.43 -1.65
N ALA A 41 -5.32 -7.84 -2.52
CA ALA A 41 -4.90 -6.82 -3.47
C ALA A 41 -5.86 -5.64 -3.39
N GLU A 42 -5.36 -4.43 -3.62
CA GLU A 42 -6.13 -3.21 -3.50
C GLU A 42 -5.90 -2.30 -4.70
N VAL A 43 -6.97 -1.65 -5.15
CA VAL A 43 -6.94 -0.63 -6.20
C VAL A 43 -7.60 0.63 -5.68
N ALA A 44 -6.84 1.72 -5.57
CA ALA A 44 -7.31 3.03 -5.14
C ALA A 44 -7.29 4.02 -6.31
N VAL A 45 -8.34 4.84 -6.45
CA VAL A 45 -8.49 5.80 -7.56
C VAL A 45 -8.44 7.23 -7.05
N ALA A 46 -7.42 7.98 -7.49
CA ALA A 46 -7.30 9.41 -7.21
C ALA A 46 -8.17 10.23 -8.18
N THR A 47 -8.10 9.96 -9.49
CA THR A 47 -8.90 10.67 -10.51
C THR A 47 -9.36 9.71 -11.59
N GLY A 48 -10.51 10.02 -12.23
CA GLY A 48 -11.05 9.24 -13.35
C GLY A 48 -11.85 8.01 -12.93
N LYS A 49 -11.77 6.94 -13.74
CA LYS A 49 -12.50 5.67 -13.51
C LYS A 49 -11.62 4.47 -13.80
N VAL A 50 -11.76 3.44 -12.98
CA VAL A 50 -11.05 2.17 -13.10
C VAL A 50 -12.06 1.03 -13.14
N ALA A 51 -11.95 0.12 -14.11
CA ALA A 51 -12.65 -1.16 -14.07
C ALA A 51 -11.69 -2.21 -13.49
N TYR A 52 -12.06 -2.80 -12.37
CA TYR A 52 -11.31 -3.84 -11.68
C TYR A 52 -12.07 -5.14 -11.72
N ALA A 53 -11.48 -6.19 -12.27
CA ALA A 53 -12.13 -7.46 -12.53
C ALA A 53 -11.26 -8.66 -12.13
N VAL A 54 -11.90 -9.80 -11.85
CA VAL A 54 -11.24 -11.11 -11.65
C VAL A 54 -11.68 -12.08 -12.75
N LYS A 55 -10.84 -13.08 -13.03
CA LYS A 55 -11.13 -14.12 -14.05
C LYS A 55 -12.43 -14.88 -13.79
N SER A 56 -12.89 -14.97 -12.54
CA SER A 56 -14.19 -15.58 -12.18
C SER A 56 -15.41 -14.82 -12.72
N GLY A 57 -15.21 -13.62 -13.28
CA GLY A 57 -16.26 -12.80 -13.88
C GLY A 57 -16.76 -11.65 -13.00
N SER A 58 -16.41 -11.62 -11.72
CA SER A 58 -16.74 -10.47 -10.86
C SER A 58 -15.96 -9.24 -11.27
N LYS A 59 -16.63 -8.09 -11.27
CA LYS A 59 -16.00 -6.79 -11.56
C LYS A 59 -16.64 -5.66 -10.77
N VAL A 60 -15.85 -4.61 -10.52
CA VAL A 60 -16.30 -3.35 -9.94
C VAL A 60 -15.77 -2.18 -10.78
N VAL A 61 -16.53 -1.10 -10.83
CA VAL A 61 -16.09 0.16 -11.42
C VAL A 61 -15.88 1.16 -10.30
N LEU A 62 -14.64 1.58 -10.13
CA LEU A 62 -14.23 2.58 -9.14
C LEU A 62 -14.18 3.96 -9.80
N THR A 63 -14.70 4.95 -9.12
CA THR A 63 -14.56 6.36 -9.45
C THR A 63 -13.58 7.03 -8.49
N ALA A 64 -13.19 8.27 -8.75
CA ALA A 64 -12.31 9.05 -7.89
C ALA A 64 -12.70 8.97 -6.40
N ASN A 65 -11.71 8.95 -5.52
CA ASN A 65 -11.82 8.84 -4.06
C ASN A 65 -12.44 7.53 -3.56
N ASN A 66 -12.47 6.49 -4.38
CA ASN A 66 -12.90 5.15 -3.95
C ASN A 66 -11.79 4.14 -4.19
N LYS A 67 -11.76 3.10 -3.37
CA LYS A 67 -10.89 1.95 -3.51
C LYS A 67 -11.64 0.66 -3.34
N ALA A 68 -11.10 -0.40 -3.90
CA ALA A 68 -11.60 -1.76 -3.71
C ALA A 68 -10.49 -2.68 -3.30
N THR A 69 -10.77 -3.48 -2.29
CA THR A 69 -9.90 -4.53 -1.77
C THR A 69 -10.48 -5.88 -2.15
N LEU A 70 -9.64 -6.77 -2.64
CA LEU A 70 -9.98 -8.15 -2.96
C LEU A 70 -9.07 -9.09 -2.19
N LYS A 71 -9.64 -9.91 -1.30
CA LYS A 71 -8.91 -10.94 -0.56
C LYS A 71 -8.55 -12.10 -1.48
N LYS A 72 -7.39 -12.70 -1.27
CA LYS A 72 -6.92 -13.88 -2.02
C LYS A 72 -7.93 -15.01 -1.92
N GLY A 73 -8.32 -15.58 -3.06
CA GLY A 73 -9.34 -16.65 -3.13
C GLY A 73 -10.79 -16.17 -3.02
N SER A 74 -11.04 -14.86 -2.88
CA SER A 74 -12.38 -14.28 -2.89
C SER A 74 -12.73 -13.78 -4.29
N SER A 75 -14.04 -13.73 -4.58
CA SER A 75 -14.62 -13.04 -5.76
C SER A 75 -15.41 -11.79 -5.38
N GLN A 76 -15.41 -11.42 -4.09
CA GLN A 76 -16.17 -10.27 -3.58
C GLN A 76 -15.24 -9.11 -3.30
N PHE A 77 -15.53 -7.96 -3.92
CA PHE A 77 -14.83 -6.70 -3.68
C PHE A 77 -15.40 -5.99 -2.46
N GLU A 78 -14.52 -5.61 -1.55
CA GLU A 78 -14.84 -4.68 -0.47
C GLU A 78 -14.50 -3.27 -0.94
N GLN A 79 -15.50 -2.36 -0.99
CA GLN A 79 -15.31 -0.98 -1.43
C GLN A 79 -15.31 -0.04 -0.24
N THR A 80 -14.33 0.86 -0.20
CA THR A 80 -14.19 1.90 0.82
C THR A 80 -13.76 3.21 0.20
N ARG A 81 -13.66 4.27 1.00
CA ARG A 81 -13.08 5.54 0.59
C ARG A 81 -11.56 5.46 0.60
N VAL A 82 -10.94 6.20 -0.30
CA VAL A 82 -9.50 6.44 -0.29
C VAL A 82 -9.11 7.16 0.99
N ASN A 83 -8.05 6.68 1.64
CA ASN A 83 -7.28 7.44 2.62
C ASN A 83 -6.03 7.94 1.90
N GLU A 84 -5.93 9.24 1.67
CA GLU A 84 -4.89 9.83 0.83
C GLU A 84 -3.47 9.51 1.32
N LEU A 85 -3.24 9.52 2.63
CA LEU A 85 -1.93 9.18 3.20
C LEU A 85 -1.61 7.69 3.08
N ALA A 86 -2.57 6.81 3.39
CA ALA A 86 -2.37 5.37 3.31
C ALA A 86 -2.22 4.88 1.85
N ASP A 87 -3.03 5.41 0.93
CA ASP A 87 -3.11 4.90 -0.43
C ASP A 87 -2.14 5.59 -1.39
N PHE A 88 -1.76 6.86 -1.13
CA PHE A 88 -0.93 7.67 -2.03
C PHE A 88 0.25 8.37 -1.34
N GLY A 89 0.42 8.24 -0.01
CA GLY A 89 1.49 8.91 0.75
C GLY A 89 2.89 8.58 0.22
N TRP A 90 3.09 7.38 -0.30
CA TRP A 90 4.37 6.93 -0.86
C TRP A 90 4.86 7.79 -2.03
N LEU A 91 3.96 8.43 -2.79
CA LEU A 91 4.33 9.38 -3.85
C LEU A 91 5.07 10.61 -3.30
N ASN A 92 4.76 10.99 -2.07
CA ASN A 92 5.34 12.12 -1.36
C ASN A 92 6.36 11.69 -0.29
N ARG A 93 6.80 10.42 -0.32
CA ARG A 93 7.70 9.82 0.69
C ARG A 93 7.14 9.93 2.11
N VAL A 94 5.85 9.75 2.27
CA VAL A 94 5.17 9.67 3.56
C VAL A 94 4.89 8.21 3.87
N LEU A 95 5.58 7.67 4.88
CA LEU A 95 5.30 6.38 5.47
C LEU A 95 4.22 6.60 6.54
N TYR A 96 3.04 6.02 6.34
CA TYR A 96 1.86 6.24 7.18
C TYR A 96 1.37 4.96 7.80
N PHE A 97 1.05 5.02 9.09
CA PHE A 97 0.47 3.93 9.87
C PHE A 97 -0.86 4.38 10.47
N GLU A 98 -1.87 3.52 10.44
CA GLU A 98 -3.18 3.74 11.02
C GLU A 98 -3.65 2.49 11.76
N SER A 99 -3.46 2.50 13.07
CA SER A 99 -3.76 1.35 13.94
C SER A 99 -3.05 0.05 13.53
N ASN A 100 -1.84 0.17 12.96
CA ASN A 100 -1.05 -0.97 12.52
C ASN A 100 -0.45 -1.71 13.73
N SER A 101 -0.56 -3.04 13.72
CA SER A 101 0.18 -3.92 14.62
C SER A 101 1.68 -3.87 14.34
N PHE A 102 2.51 -4.30 15.30
CA PHE A 102 3.96 -4.31 15.10
C PHE A 102 4.39 -5.18 13.91
N GLU A 103 3.68 -6.28 13.66
CA GLU A 103 3.95 -7.15 12.50
C GLU A 103 3.62 -6.46 11.17
N GLU A 104 2.53 -5.71 11.10
CA GLU A 104 2.20 -4.92 9.91
C GLU A 104 3.21 -3.78 9.69
N ILE A 105 3.68 -3.15 10.78
CA ILE A 105 4.76 -2.16 10.72
C ILE A 105 6.03 -2.80 10.16
N ARG A 106 6.44 -3.97 10.67
CA ARG A 106 7.61 -4.71 10.19
C ARG A 106 7.54 -4.96 8.68
N LEU A 107 6.44 -5.53 8.22
CA LEU A 107 6.22 -5.81 6.81
C LEU A 107 6.23 -4.55 5.94
N GLU A 108 5.71 -3.45 6.45
CA GLU A 108 5.71 -2.17 5.73
C GLU A 108 7.12 -1.58 5.65
N LEU A 109 7.95 -1.67 6.71
CA LEU A 109 9.35 -1.26 6.70
C LEU A 109 10.17 -2.07 5.70
N GLU A 110 9.98 -3.39 5.66
CA GLU A 110 10.66 -4.26 4.70
C GLU A 110 10.39 -3.85 3.25
N LYS A 111 9.12 -3.55 2.93
CA LYS A 111 8.73 -3.08 1.60
C LYS A 111 9.26 -1.68 1.29
N TRP A 112 9.16 -0.77 2.24
CA TRP A 112 9.49 0.64 2.06
C TRP A 112 10.99 0.86 1.86
N TYR A 113 11.81 0.16 2.64
CA TYR A 113 13.27 0.32 2.63
C TYR A 113 14.00 -0.81 1.89
N GLY A 114 13.30 -1.85 1.46
CA GLY A 114 13.93 -3.00 0.77
C GLY A 114 14.86 -3.81 1.68
N ILE A 115 14.47 -3.98 2.93
CA ILE A 115 15.24 -4.63 4.00
C ILE A 115 14.58 -5.93 4.45
N GLU A 116 15.29 -6.73 5.22
CA GLU A 116 14.75 -7.84 6.01
C GLU A 116 14.82 -7.47 7.50
N VAL A 117 13.72 -7.66 8.23
CA VAL A 117 13.62 -7.37 9.66
C VAL A 117 13.47 -8.66 10.45
N GLN A 118 14.47 -8.96 11.28
CA GLN A 118 14.45 -10.08 12.23
C GLN A 118 14.12 -9.58 13.63
N ILE A 119 13.29 -10.30 14.36
CA ILE A 119 12.88 -9.96 15.73
C ILE A 119 13.42 -11.01 16.67
N ASP A 120 14.22 -10.57 17.65
CA ASP A 120 14.65 -11.37 18.79
C ASP A 120 13.81 -10.98 20.03
N GLY A 121 13.03 -11.94 20.51
CA GLY A 121 12.10 -11.75 21.62
C GLY A 121 10.62 -11.84 21.19
N ASN A 122 9.74 -11.48 22.12
CA ASN A 122 8.30 -11.50 21.89
C ASN A 122 7.86 -10.24 21.11
N THR A 123 7.13 -10.46 20.03
CA THR A 123 6.56 -9.34 19.24
C THR A 123 5.73 -8.42 20.15
N PRO A 124 5.96 -7.10 20.13
CA PRO A 124 5.20 -6.16 20.94
C PRO A 124 3.70 -6.20 20.61
N SER A 125 2.88 -6.09 21.64
CA SER A 125 1.43 -5.97 21.51
C SER A 125 1.00 -4.51 21.34
N GLY A 126 -0.21 -4.32 20.80
CA GLY A 126 -0.79 -3.00 20.56
C GLY A 126 -0.62 -2.54 19.11
N THR A 127 -1.18 -1.37 18.83
CA THR A 127 -1.17 -0.75 17.50
C THR A 127 -0.52 0.62 17.55
N TYR A 128 -0.02 1.07 16.41
CA TYR A 128 0.57 2.40 16.23
C TYR A 128 -0.14 3.16 15.12
N SER A 129 -0.35 4.45 15.36
CA SER A 129 -0.80 5.40 14.34
C SER A 129 0.15 6.58 14.30
N GLY A 130 0.63 6.92 13.12
CA GLY A 130 1.54 8.04 12.93
C GLY A 130 2.04 8.12 11.51
N LYS A 131 2.88 9.11 11.24
CA LYS A 131 3.52 9.29 9.94
C LYS A 131 4.98 9.70 10.07
N PHE A 132 5.77 9.29 9.10
CA PHE A 132 7.15 9.72 8.91
C PHE A 132 7.28 10.31 7.51
N GLU A 133 7.77 11.53 7.41
CA GLU A 133 7.91 12.26 6.14
C GLU A 133 9.40 12.35 5.76
N ASN A 134 9.76 11.82 4.59
CA ASN A 134 11.15 11.79 4.10
C ASN A 134 12.16 11.21 5.10
N ALA A 135 11.70 10.36 6.02
CA ALA A 135 12.54 9.82 7.08
C ALA A 135 13.43 8.68 6.57
N SER A 136 14.65 8.61 7.09
CA SER A 136 15.53 7.46 6.93
C SER A 136 15.04 6.27 7.76
N LEU A 137 15.53 5.07 7.46
CA LEU A 137 15.24 3.87 8.24
C LEU A 137 15.64 4.04 9.71
N ASP A 138 16.81 4.63 9.97
CA ASP A 138 17.32 4.88 11.32
C ASP A 138 16.38 5.81 12.12
N GLU A 139 15.93 6.91 11.51
CA GLU A 139 14.97 7.82 12.13
C GLU A 139 13.65 7.16 12.49
N VAL A 140 13.11 6.31 11.59
CA VAL A 140 11.88 5.59 11.84
C VAL A 140 12.05 4.55 12.94
N LEU A 141 13.12 3.75 12.89
CA LEU A 141 13.43 2.75 13.92
C LEU A 141 13.70 3.40 15.28
N THR A 142 14.40 4.53 15.31
CA THR A 142 14.61 5.32 16.53
C THR A 142 13.27 5.75 17.13
N GLY A 143 12.37 6.34 16.32
CA GLY A 143 11.05 6.74 16.79
C GLY A 143 10.20 5.56 17.33
N LEU A 144 10.18 4.45 16.62
CA LEU A 144 9.45 3.24 17.04
C LEU A 144 10.06 2.58 18.28
N SER A 145 11.39 2.63 18.45
CA SER A 145 12.10 2.04 19.59
C SER A 145 11.70 2.67 20.94
N PHE A 146 11.40 3.95 20.97
CA PHE A 146 10.87 4.63 22.16
C PHE A 146 9.49 4.12 22.55
N ILE A 147 8.65 3.84 21.56
CA ILE A 147 7.27 3.43 21.78
C ILE A 147 7.19 1.96 22.21
N TYR A 148 7.90 1.09 21.50
CA TYR A 148 7.84 -0.35 21.68
C TYR A 148 8.94 -0.92 22.57
N ARG A 149 9.90 -0.09 23.01
CA ARG A 149 11.02 -0.45 23.91
C ARG A 149 11.86 -1.59 23.34
N PHE A 150 12.45 -1.39 22.20
CA PHE A 150 13.44 -2.29 21.61
C PHE A 150 14.74 -1.59 21.31
N ASP A 151 15.81 -2.37 21.19
CA ASP A 151 17.05 -1.96 20.55
C ASP A 151 17.07 -2.49 19.12
N PHE A 152 17.85 -1.87 18.26
CA PHE A 152 18.02 -2.35 16.90
C PHE A 152 19.47 -2.18 16.43
N THR A 153 19.85 -3.03 15.48
CA THR A 153 21.09 -2.89 14.69
C THR A 153 20.75 -2.99 13.22
N ILE A 154 21.41 -2.20 12.40
CA ILE A 154 21.26 -2.19 10.93
C ILE A 154 22.59 -2.69 10.36
N ASP A 155 22.52 -3.73 9.51
CA ASP A 155 23.64 -4.29 8.76
C ASP A 155 23.25 -4.42 7.29
N ASP A 156 23.71 -3.51 6.46
CA ASP A 156 23.35 -3.35 5.05
C ASP A 156 21.81 -3.40 4.81
N THR A 157 21.30 -4.57 4.41
CA THR A 157 19.87 -4.79 4.13
C THR A 157 19.16 -5.54 5.24
N ASN A 158 19.85 -5.85 6.36
CA ASN A 158 19.28 -6.59 7.48
C ASN A 158 19.11 -5.68 8.70
N VAL A 159 17.98 -5.82 9.37
CA VAL A 159 17.69 -5.14 10.64
C VAL A 159 17.40 -6.19 11.70
N LEU A 160 18.18 -6.18 12.78
CA LEU A 160 17.89 -6.96 13.96
C LEU A 160 17.25 -6.06 15.02
N ILE A 161 16.01 -6.40 15.38
CA ILE A 161 15.28 -5.75 16.49
C ILE A 161 15.31 -6.69 17.69
N THR A 162 15.86 -6.21 18.80
CA THR A 162 15.89 -6.96 20.09
C THR A 162 14.89 -6.32 21.04
N ILE A 163 13.87 -7.07 21.43
CA ILE A 163 12.82 -6.57 22.33
C ILE A 163 13.32 -6.60 23.77
N LYS A 164 13.28 -5.44 24.43
CA LYS A 164 13.67 -5.31 25.85
C LYS A 164 12.62 -5.96 26.76
N PRO A 165 13.03 -6.72 27.80
CA PRO A 165 12.11 -7.21 28.81
C PRO A 165 11.38 -6.04 29.49
N LYS A 166 10.11 -6.23 29.82
CA LYS A 166 9.36 -5.27 30.66
C LYS A 166 10.01 -5.26 32.04
N GLN A 167 10.53 -4.12 32.46
CA GLN A 167 10.90 -3.88 33.86
C GLN A 167 9.65 -3.66 34.70
#